data_c66cb23cd5b9526d72c6e80e55755ca2
#
_entry.id   c66cb23cd5b9526d72c6e80e55755ca2
#
_cell.length_a   1.000
_cell.length_b   1.000
_cell.length_c   1.000
_cell.angle_alpha   90.00
_cell.angle_beta   90.00
_cell.angle_gamma   90.00
#
_symmetry.space_group_name_H-M   'P 1'
#
loop_
_entity.id
_entity.type
_entity.pdbx_description
1 polymer ?
#
loop_
_entity_poly.entity_id
_entity_poly.type
_entity_poly.pdbx_seq_one_letter_code
_entity_poly.pdbx_strand_id
1 'polypeptide(L)'
;KRVYFTKCVWCHGVDGAGDGPGADRLWPRPRNFNQGTFKIRHTASGELPLFNYNEKNPDSGKNDLLDTVTHGLPGSAMPPWEGILTEEQRIQVLSFVTTQLVKDRKFTDKQSETQTVLQLGTIKPAEATEESIKKGAQLIVDKKCIECHGVEGRGDGNAFNLKDDWGFSIQPADWHKCWNFRGSRQDPYNVRNIFRTFSTGVNGTPMPSFADSTSVEDRWSIANFVNSLCERDAEGKPLGIDPLTDKPKINFVVPSAAVEGEISNDPENEMWKKQGRRYVAMGGQITHKPRNFVNRIDDIWVKSLYNEKNVVYLIQWDDRTKSVAEGKLPWAPTQVNVENFGVKEQAPKTGEEGSIAAAQNNYAVYNDGIAFQFPIKWQEIPAPFKPRYLWGDAKFNADILKWEADGSLRSFKGTGWDQDFEERDDFEEKVKLLKSEWKNGQWTVMISRPLKGDKDDYDEYTRFDIGKYIPMVFFAWDGHNGDAGRKMAVSAFYYTILQPPIPQEVYIYPAVIAVGVVFLEGWMLTRRANKKKGKVL
;
A
#
# COMPACT_ATOMS: atom_id res chain seq x y z
N LYS A 1 25.76 17.85 -16.12
CA LYS A 1 24.78 18.92 -16.41
C LYS A 1 23.66 18.44 -17.34
N ARG A 2 23.95 17.93 -18.57
CA ARG A 2 22.91 17.51 -19.54
C ARG A 2 21.92 16.51 -18.97
N VAL A 3 22.37 15.46 -18.28
CA VAL A 3 21.51 14.46 -17.66
C VAL A 3 20.53 15.11 -16.67
N TYR A 4 21.01 16.03 -15.83
CA TYR A 4 20.17 16.74 -14.87
C TYR A 4 19.00 17.46 -15.56
N PHE A 5 19.29 18.27 -16.57
CA PHE A 5 18.29 19.07 -17.26
C PHE A 5 17.32 18.26 -18.13
N THR A 6 17.68 17.03 -18.50
CA THR A 6 16.79 16.16 -19.29
C THR A 6 15.99 15.17 -18.47
N LYS A 7 16.42 14.85 -17.23
CA LYS A 7 15.86 13.76 -16.42
C LYS A 7 15.43 14.16 -15.02
N CYS A 8 16.06 15.18 -14.42
CA CYS A 8 15.89 15.47 -12.99
C CYS A 8 15.17 16.79 -12.74
N VAL A 9 15.30 17.77 -13.65
CA VAL A 9 14.79 19.15 -13.49
C VAL A 9 13.29 19.20 -13.28
N TRP A 10 12.53 18.29 -13.89
CA TRP A 10 11.07 18.26 -13.78
C TRP A 10 10.58 18.16 -12.33
N CYS A 11 11.29 17.41 -11.51
CA CYS A 11 10.99 17.26 -10.09
C CYS A 11 11.83 18.18 -9.20
N HIS A 12 13.15 18.26 -9.47
CA HIS A 12 14.09 18.93 -8.58
C HIS A 12 14.32 20.42 -8.86
N GLY A 13 13.75 20.96 -9.95
CA GLY A 13 13.90 22.38 -10.33
C GLY A 13 15.22 22.68 -11.02
N VAL A 14 15.30 23.86 -11.64
CA VAL A 14 16.49 24.31 -12.39
C VAL A 14 17.69 24.48 -11.47
N ASP A 15 17.45 25.05 -10.29
CA ASP A 15 18.48 25.34 -9.28
C ASP A 15 18.58 24.27 -8.17
N GLY A 16 17.87 23.16 -8.33
CA GLY A 16 17.90 22.07 -7.37
C GLY A 16 17.15 22.35 -6.07
N ALA A 17 16.22 23.31 -6.08
CA ALA A 17 15.44 23.71 -4.90
C ALA A 17 14.28 22.75 -4.55
N GLY A 18 14.05 21.72 -5.36
CA GLY A 18 12.93 20.79 -5.18
C GLY A 18 11.59 21.36 -5.64
N ASP A 19 11.62 22.37 -6.48
CA ASP A 19 10.50 23.19 -6.96
C ASP A 19 10.23 23.03 -8.47
N GLY A 20 10.62 21.92 -9.04
CA GLY A 20 10.36 21.65 -10.45
C GLY A 20 8.85 21.64 -10.77
N PRO A 21 8.47 21.74 -12.06
CA PRO A 21 7.05 21.82 -12.48
C PRO A 21 6.16 20.67 -11.97
N GLY A 22 6.75 19.52 -11.69
CA GLY A 22 6.04 18.35 -11.12
C GLY A 22 6.04 18.28 -9.60
N ALA A 23 6.84 19.10 -8.92
CA ALA A 23 7.12 18.95 -7.50
C ALA A 23 5.87 19.00 -6.61
N ASP A 24 4.93 19.88 -6.91
CA ASP A 24 3.71 20.07 -6.12
C ASP A 24 2.70 18.91 -6.24
N ARG A 25 2.94 18.00 -7.20
CA ARG A 25 2.12 16.80 -7.43
C ARG A 25 2.77 15.52 -6.92
N LEU A 26 3.89 15.66 -6.21
CA LEU A 26 4.66 14.53 -5.69
C LEU A 26 4.67 14.52 -4.18
N TRP A 27 4.49 13.34 -3.60
CA TRP A 27 4.58 13.11 -2.18
C TRP A 27 5.50 11.92 -1.87
N PRO A 28 6.43 12.09 -0.94
CA PRO A 28 6.93 13.36 -0.40
C PRO A 28 7.57 14.22 -1.48
N ARG A 29 7.63 15.50 -1.23
CA ARG A 29 8.21 16.46 -2.19
C ARG A 29 9.66 16.10 -2.55
N PRO A 30 10.08 16.42 -3.79
CA PRO A 30 11.47 16.28 -4.20
C PRO A 30 12.41 17.02 -3.26
N ARG A 31 13.58 16.45 -3.05
CA ARG A 31 14.60 17.03 -2.17
C ARG A 31 15.11 18.37 -2.73
N ASN A 32 15.17 19.39 -1.86
CA ASN A 32 15.95 20.58 -2.08
C ASN A 32 17.43 20.25 -1.83
N PHE A 33 18.27 20.40 -2.86
CA PHE A 33 19.70 20.10 -2.77
C PHE A 33 20.53 21.24 -2.17
N ASN A 34 20.03 22.48 -2.24
CA ASN A 34 20.83 23.68 -1.91
C ASN A 34 21.45 23.61 -0.52
N GLN A 35 20.72 23.12 0.46
CA GLN A 35 21.18 23.04 1.86
C GLN A 35 22.08 21.83 2.15
N GLY A 36 22.22 20.90 1.20
CA GLY A 36 22.98 19.67 1.45
C GLY A 36 22.36 18.73 2.48
N THR A 37 21.04 18.83 2.70
CA THR A 37 20.31 17.99 3.63
C THR A 37 19.70 16.81 2.91
N PHE A 38 20.19 15.60 3.17
CA PHE A 38 19.73 14.37 2.52
C PHE A 38 19.20 13.37 3.55
N LYS A 39 18.08 12.71 3.23
CA LYS A 39 17.38 11.80 4.16
C LYS A 39 18.13 10.49 4.39
N ILE A 40 18.59 9.86 3.30
CA ILE A 40 19.20 8.52 3.33
C ILE A 40 20.70 8.63 3.28
N ARG A 41 21.38 8.14 4.31
CA ARG A 41 22.83 8.19 4.45
C ARG A 41 23.35 7.17 5.46
N HIS A 42 24.66 6.93 5.43
CA HIS A 42 25.39 6.11 6.40
C HIS A 42 26.24 6.96 7.36
N THR A 43 26.14 8.27 7.27
CA THR A 43 26.85 9.23 8.13
C THR A 43 26.01 9.62 9.34
N ALA A 44 26.63 10.18 10.36
CA ALA A 44 25.96 10.64 11.56
C ALA A 44 24.90 11.72 11.28
N SER A 45 24.03 11.96 12.25
CA SER A 45 22.98 12.97 12.13
C SER A 45 23.57 14.33 11.82
N GLY A 46 22.95 15.03 10.86
CA GLY A 46 23.42 16.36 10.43
C GLY A 46 24.57 16.33 9.43
N GLU A 47 25.26 15.22 9.20
CA GLU A 47 26.35 15.12 8.23
C GLU A 47 25.85 14.95 6.79
N LEU A 48 26.74 15.24 5.82
CA LEU A 48 26.49 14.97 4.41
C LEU A 48 26.46 13.47 4.13
N PRO A 49 25.66 12.98 3.16
CA PRO A 49 25.73 11.61 2.71
C PRO A 49 27.07 11.31 2.05
N LEU A 50 27.45 10.04 2.03
CA LEU A 50 28.65 9.61 1.34
C LEU A 50 28.49 9.77 -0.17
N PHE A 51 29.42 10.48 -0.78
CA PHE A 51 29.62 10.54 -2.22
C PHE A 51 31.10 10.73 -2.49
N ASN A 52 31.81 9.65 -2.70
CA ASN A 52 33.21 9.68 -3.10
C ASN A 52 33.32 9.35 -4.60
N TYR A 53 33.61 10.37 -5.38
CA TYR A 53 33.69 10.28 -6.83
C TYR A 53 34.95 9.50 -7.29
N ASN A 54 36.04 9.56 -6.52
CA ASN A 54 37.36 9.08 -6.94
C ASN A 54 37.79 7.75 -6.30
N GLU A 55 37.09 7.26 -5.29
CA GLU A 55 37.47 6.04 -4.60
C GLU A 55 36.32 5.04 -4.56
N LYS A 56 36.55 3.89 -5.13
CA LYS A 56 35.81 2.67 -4.79
C LYS A 56 36.26 2.30 -3.38
N ASN A 57 35.52 2.76 -2.35
CA ASN A 57 35.77 2.29 -1.00
C ASN A 57 35.09 0.92 -0.83
N PRO A 58 35.85 -0.20 -0.95
CA PRO A 58 35.28 -1.55 -0.94
C PRO A 58 34.69 -1.92 0.43
N ASP A 59 35.11 -1.28 1.50
CA ASP A 59 34.66 -1.61 2.86
C ASP A 59 33.45 -0.80 3.31
N SER A 60 33.30 0.44 2.89
CA SER A 60 32.06 1.17 3.15
C SER A 60 30.94 0.69 2.21
N GLY A 61 31.31 0.12 1.07
CA GLY A 61 30.39 -0.45 0.07
C GLY A 61 29.33 0.54 -0.41
N LYS A 62 29.39 1.82 0.03
CA LYS A 62 28.21 2.66 0.01
C LYS A 62 28.54 4.07 -0.36
N ASN A 63 28.14 4.39 -1.54
CA ASN A 63 27.99 5.74 -2.00
C ASN A 63 26.51 6.08 -1.91
N ASP A 64 26.09 6.73 -0.81
CA ASP A 64 24.68 6.99 -0.48
C ASP A 64 23.92 7.66 -1.60
N LEU A 65 24.56 8.62 -2.28
CA LEU A 65 23.92 9.33 -3.39
C LEU A 65 23.83 8.48 -4.64
N LEU A 66 24.88 7.72 -4.95
CA LEU A 66 24.88 6.82 -6.11
C LEU A 66 23.86 5.70 -5.92
N ASP A 67 23.77 5.14 -4.72
CA ASP A 67 22.79 4.13 -4.35
C ASP A 67 21.36 4.66 -4.51
N THR A 68 21.10 5.87 -3.99
CA THR A 68 19.80 6.54 -4.12
C THR A 68 19.40 6.77 -5.58
N VAL A 69 20.32 7.22 -6.44
CA VAL A 69 20.01 7.44 -7.86
C VAL A 69 19.89 6.12 -8.61
N THR A 70 20.70 5.14 -8.28
CA THR A 70 20.66 3.82 -8.92
C THR A 70 19.33 3.12 -8.66
N HIS A 71 18.93 3.01 -7.40
CA HIS A 71 17.78 2.19 -6.99
C HIS A 71 16.49 2.98 -6.75
N GLY A 72 16.56 4.33 -6.78
CA GLY A 72 15.43 5.17 -6.40
C GLY A 72 15.11 5.11 -4.91
N LEU A 73 13.97 5.68 -4.53
CA LEU A 73 13.48 5.69 -3.14
C LEU A 73 12.08 5.09 -3.09
N PRO A 74 11.91 3.87 -2.58
CA PRO A 74 10.60 3.27 -2.34
C PRO A 74 9.70 4.20 -1.51
N GLY A 75 8.40 4.16 -1.72
CA GLY A 75 7.44 5.04 -1.06
C GLY A 75 7.56 6.51 -1.47
N SER A 76 8.23 6.80 -2.57
CA SER A 76 8.33 8.13 -3.17
C SER A 76 8.33 8.08 -4.69
N ALA A 77 8.16 9.22 -5.33
CA ALA A 77 8.21 9.34 -6.79
C ALA A 77 9.64 9.33 -7.38
N MET A 78 10.69 9.22 -6.56
CA MET A 78 12.07 9.13 -7.05
C MET A 78 12.32 7.74 -7.67
N PRO A 79 12.37 7.62 -9.01
CA PRO A 79 12.49 6.32 -9.67
C PRO A 79 13.93 5.80 -9.63
N PRO A 80 14.14 4.50 -9.85
CA PRO A 80 15.47 3.95 -10.14
C PRO A 80 15.93 4.41 -11.52
N TRP A 81 17.20 4.75 -11.61
CA TRP A 81 17.83 5.14 -12.87
C TRP A 81 18.75 4.05 -13.43
N GLU A 82 18.88 2.93 -12.72
CA GLU A 82 19.53 1.74 -13.27
C GLU A 82 18.77 1.25 -14.52
N GLY A 83 19.49 0.85 -15.55
CA GLY A 83 18.89 0.45 -16.84
C GLY A 83 18.46 1.62 -17.73
N ILE A 84 18.36 2.86 -17.22
CA ILE A 84 18.06 4.07 -18.00
C ILE A 84 19.31 4.91 -18.22
N LEU A 85 20.12 5.05 -17.18
CA LEU A 85 21.41 5.76 -17.20
C LEU A 85 22.55 4.79 -16.93
N THR A 86 23.65 4.95 -17.64
CA THR A 86 24.89 4.24 -17.31
C THR A 86 25.39 4.68 -15.93
N GLU A 87 26.23 3.88 -15.28
CA GLU A 87 26.85 4.26 -14.00
C GLU A 87 27.62 5.57 -14.12
N GLU A 88 28.38 5.75 -15.19
CA GLU A 88 29.09 6.98 -15.47
C GLU A 88 28.14 8.19 -15.55
N GLN A 89 27.01 8.06 -16.21
CA GLN A 89 26.02 9.13 -16.30
C GLN A 89 25.40 9.44 -14.92
N ARG A 90 25.18 8.43 -14.08
CA ARG A 90 24.72 8.62 -12.69
C ARG A 90 25.76 9.35 -11.86
N ILE A 91 27.03 8.99 -11.98
CA ILE A 91 28.14 9.69 -11.31
C ILE A 91 28.26 11.14 -11.80
N GLN A 92 28.19 11.38 -13.10
CA GLN A 92 28.26 12.71 -13.70
C GLN A 92 27.12 13.63 -13.23
N VAL A 93 25.88 13.12 -13.12
CA VAL A 93 24.77 13.93 -12.62
C VAL A 93 24.93 14.24 -11.13
N LEU A 94 25.39 13.29 -10.33
CA LEU A 94 25.67 13.50 -8.91
C LEU A 94 26.83 14.48 -8.68
N SER A 95 27.89 14.40 -9.46
CA SER A 95 28.96 15.39 -9.44
C SER A 95 28.43 16.79 -9.74
N PHE A 96 27.52 16.94 -10.71
CA PHE A 96 26.87 18.23 -10.97
C PHE A 96 26.01 18.68 -9.78
N VAL A 97 25.23 17.80 -9.14
CA VAL A 97 24.40 18.13 -7.98
C VAL A 97 25.28 18.57 -6.82
N THR A 98 26.32 17.81 -6.46
CA THR A 98 27.16 18.05 -5.30
C THR A 98 28.06 19.28 -5.43
N THR A 99 28.48 19.63 -6.67
CA THR A 99 29.41 20.75 -6.89
C THR A 99 28.70 22.03 -7.31
N GLN A 100 27.51 21.97 -7.92
CA GLN A 100 26.85 23.14 -8.50
C GLN A 100 25.53 23.50 -7.81
N LEU A 101 24.82 22.51 -7.27
CA LEU A 101 23.49 22.74 -6.70
C LEU A 101 23.49 22.77 -5.17
N VAL A 102 24.40 22.05 -4.52
CA VAL A 102 24.59 22.18 -3.07
C VAL A 102 25.40 23.46 -2.81
N LYS A 103 24.81 24.40 -2.09
CA LYS A 103 25.35 25.74 -1.87
C LYS A 103 25.93 25.92 -0.46
N ASP A 104 25.25 25.45 0.53
CA ASP A 104 25.53 25.73 1.95
C ASP A 104 26.62 24.82 2.53
N ARG A 105 26.97 23.76 1.80
CA ARG A 105 27.94 22.74 2.27
C ARG A 105 28.81 22.28 1.10
N LYS A 106 29.99 21.69 1.42
CA LYS A 106 30.91 21.20 0.39
C LYS A 106 31.19 19.72 0.58
N PHE A 107 31.03 18.96 -0.50
CA PHE A 107 31.54 17.60 -0.60
C PHE A 107 33.05 17.65 -0.86
N THR A 108 33.83 16.86 -0.12
CA THR A 108 35.29 16.79 -0.24
C THR A 108 35.73 15.40 -0.67
N ASP A 109 36.89 15.29 -1.27
CA ASP A 109 37.45 14.00 -1.71
C ASP A 109 37.76 13.06 -0.52
N LYS A 110 37.95 13.63 0.67
CA LYS A 110 38.20 12.89 1.91
C LYS A 110 37.00 12.82 2.85
N GLN A 111 35.82 12.86 2.29
CA GLN A 111 34.59 12.95 3.07
C GLN A 111 34.47 11.83 4.11
N SER A 112 34.80 10.59 3.73
CA SER A 112 34.74 9.45 4.64
C SER A 112 35.77 9.47 5.77
N GLU A 113 36.84 10.24 5.64
CA GLU A 113 37.86 10.42 6.69
C GLU A 113 37.43 11.45 7.75
N THR A 114 36.54 12.37 7.39
CA THR A 114 36.11 13.48 8.23
C THR A 114 34.74 13.29 8.86
N GLN A 115 34.06 12.23 8.54
CA GLN A 115 32.69 11.94 8.97
C GLN A 115 32.60 10.63 9.74
N THR A 116 31.64 10.58 10.67
CA THR A 116 31.30 9.36 11.38
C THR A 116 30.46 8.47 10.47
N VAL A 117 31.04 7.40 9.93
CA VAL A 117 30.38 6.49 9.01
C VAL A 117 29.91 5.23 9.73
N LEU A 118 28.64 4.91 9.58
CA LEU A 118 28.07 3.68 10.09
C LEU A 118 28.46 2.47 9.21
N GLN A 119 29.32 1.63 9.71
CA GLN A 119 29.87 0.47 8.99
C GLN A 119 28.90 -0.73 8.98
N LEU A 120 27.82 -0.64 8.23
CA LEU A 120 26.81 -1.68 8.18
C LEU A 120 27.32 -3.03 7.63
N GLY A 121 28.34 -3.00 6.79
CA GLY A 121 28.96 -4.21 6.25
C GLY A 121 29.66 -5.05 7.31
N THR A 122 30.24 -4.41 8.33
CA THR A 122 30.95 -5.05 9.43
C THR A 122 30.05 -5.36 10.63
N ILE A 123 28.93 -4.67 10.78
CA ILE A 123 27.96 -4.93 11.84
C ILE A 123 27.14 -6.18 11.48
N LYS A 124 27.35 -7.26 12.20
CA LYS A 124 26.57 -8.48 12.04
C LYS A 124 25.14 -8.23 12.56
N PRO A 125 24.08 -8.46 11.76
CA PRO A 125 22.72 -8.39 12.27
C PRO A 125 22.52 -9.34 13.44
N ALA A 126 21.85 -8.87 14.49
CA ALA A 126 21.39 -9.75 15.54
C ALA A 126 20.26 -10.64 15.01
N GLU A 127 20.23 -11.88 15.45
CA GLU A 127 19.18 -12.81 15.09
C GLU A 127 17.82 -12.29 15.57
N ALA A 128 16.80 -12.45 14.74
CA ALA A 128 15.42 -12.07 15.06
C ALA A 128 14.76 -13.16 15.92
N THR A 129 15.20 -13.28 17.17
CA THR A 129 14.58 -14.19 18.16
C THR A 129 13.30 -13.56 18.72
N GLU A 130 12.41 -14.38 19.24
CA GLU A 130 11.21 -13.93 19.93
C GLU A 130 11.54 -12.95 21.07
N GLU A 131 12.59 -13.22 21.82
CA GLU A 131 13.11 -12.36 22.88
C GLU A 131 13.57 -11.00 22.34
N SER A 132 14.33 -10.98 21.25
CA SER A 132 14.78 -9.75 20.59
C SER A 132 13.60 -8.92 20.09
N ILE A 133 12.60 -9.54 19.48
CA ILE A 133 11.39 -8.88 19.01
C ILE A 133 10.59 -8.28 20.18
N LYS A 134 10.40 -9.05 21.25
CA LYS A 134 9.71 -8.57 22.47
C LYS A 134 10.44 -7.41 23.14
N LYS A 135 11.77 -7.48 23.23
CA LYS A 135 12.61 -6.39 23.72
C LYS A 135 12.47 -5.15 22.82
N GLY A 136 12.46 -5.33 21.51
CA GLY A 136 12.24 -4.25 20.54
C GLY A 136 10.90 -3.56 20.74
N ALA A 137 9.83 -4.32 20.92
CA ALA A 137 8.49 -3.79 21.20
C ALA A 137 8.47 -2.93 22.48
N GLN A 138 9.12 -3.39 23.55
CA GLN A 138 9.22 -2.59 24.78
C GLN A 138 10.00 -1.30 24.56
N LEU A 139 11.12 -1.36 23.84
CA LEU A 139 11.95 -0.19 23.53
C LEU A 139 11.21 0.85 22.69
N ILE A 140 10.33 0.45 21.77
CA ILE A 140 9.46 1.35 21.01
C ILE A 140 8.58 2.21 21.93
N VAL A 141 8.06 1.62 22.99
CA VAL A 141 7.27 2.34 24.00
C VAL A 141 8.17 3.25 24.85
N ASP A 142 9.26 2.69 25.39
CA ASP A 142 10.19 3.41 26.29
C ASP A 142 10.85 4.62 25.61
N LYS A 143 11.14 4.52 24.32
CA LYS A 143 11.71 5.59 23.51
C LYS A 143 10.66 6.50 22.85
N LYS A 144 9.37 6.32 23.19
CA LYS A 144 8.24 7.13 22.74
C LYS A 144 8.02 7.16 21.22
N CYS A 145 8.46 6.12 20.52
CA CYS A 145 8.27 6.02 19.07
C CYS A 145 6.78 5.97 18.71
N ILE A 146 5.95 5.44 19.62
CA ILE A 146 4.49 5.36 19.47
C ILE A 146 3.82 6.73 19.35
N GLU A 147 4.43 7.81 19.85
CA GLU A 147 3.87 9.17 19.74
C GLU A 147 3.71 9.61 18.28
N CYS A 148 4.61 9.14 17.40
CA CYS A 148 4.55 9.40 15.97
C CYS A 148 4.01 8.21 15.18
N HIS A 149 4.50 6.99 15.49
CA HIS A 149 4.22 5.81 14.69
C HIS A 149 2.95 5.06 15.10
N GLY A 150 2.31 5.45 16.22
CA GLY A 150 1.12 4.76 16.75
C GLY A 150 1.45 3.47 17.50
N VAL A 151 0.45 2.94 18.21
CA VAL A 151 0.63 1.76 19.09
C VAL A 151 0.95 0.49 18.29
N GLU A 152 0.36 0.37 17.11
CA GLU A 152 0.59 -0.76 16.21
C GLU A 152 1.57 -0.43 15.07
N GLY A 153 2.13 0.77 15.05
CA GLY A 153 3.12 1.18 14.05
C GLY A 153 2.54 1.57 12.70
N ARG A 154 1.23 1.90 12.62
CA ARG A 154 0.57 2.33 11.36
C ARG A 154 0.77 3.81 11.02
N GLY A 155 1.55 4.53 11.82
CA GLY A 155 1.79 5.96 11.63
C GLY A 155 0.64 6.85 12.10
N ASP A 156 -0.24 6.33 12.92
CA ASP A 156 -1.45 6.94 13.49
C ASP A 156 -1.22 7.57 14.88
N GLY A 157 0.03 7.81 15.25
CA GLY A 157 0.36 8.47 16.52
C GLY A 157 -0.13 9.92 16.58
N ASN A 158 -0.18 10.48 17.80
CA ASN A 158 -0.69 11.83 18.07
C ASN A 158 0.06 12.96 17.30
N ALA A 159 1.26 12.69 16.84
CA ALA A 159 2.07 13.64 16.08
C ALA A 159 1.79 13.60 14.56
N PHE A 160 0.53 13.56 14.16
CA PHE A 160 0.13 13.43 12.74
C PHE A 160 0.32 14.71 11.92
N ASN A 161 0.44 15.89 12.53
CA ASN A 161 0.65 17.18 11.86
C ASN A 161 2.14 17.56 11.72
N LEU A 162 3.01 16.58 11.56
CA LEU A 162 4.45 16.82 11.44
C LEU A 162 4.80 17.54 10.13
N LYS A 163 5.81 18.40 10.22
CA LYS A 163 6.41 19.09 9.08
C LYS A 163 7.88 18.78 8.96
N ASP A 164 8.38 18.78 7.73
CA ASP A 164 9.81 18.76 7.47
C ASP A 164 10.42 20.17 7.65
N ASP A 165 11.75 20.27 7.53
CA ASP A 165 12.49 21.54 7.70
C ASP A 165 12.10 22.61 6.67
N TRP A 166 11.38 22.26 5.63
CA TRP A 166 10.86 23.19 4.60
C TRP A 166 9.40 23.54 4.80
N GLY A 167 8.79 23.09 5.91
CA GLY A 167 7.39 23.36 6.25
C GLY A 167 6.37 22.47 5.56
N PHE A 168 6.80 21.47 4.78
CA PHE A 168 5.90 20.51 4.15
C PHE A 168 5.46 19.44 5.13
N SER A 169 4.17 19.12 5.09
CA SER A 169 3.64 18.03 5.90
C SER A 169 4.33 16.71 5.54
N ILE A 170 4.68 15.95 6.56
CA ILE A 170 5.22 14.60 6.43
C ILE A 170 4.45 13.66 7.34
N GLN A 171 4.62 12.38 7.08
CA GLN A 171 3.99 11.35 7.88
C GLN A 171 5.01 10.33 8.33
N PRO A 172 4.89 9.80 9.56
CA PRO A 172 5.65 8.65 10.01
C PRO A 172 5.41 7.45 9.09
N ALA A 173 6.40 6.62 8.89
CA ALA A 173 6.24 5.40 8.11
C ALA A 173 5.24 4.46 8.80
N ASP A 174 4.38 3.85 8.01
CA ASP A 174 3.63 2.68 8.41
C ASP A 174 4.56 1.46 8.38
N TRP A 175 4.76 0.82 9.52
CA TRP A 175 5.71 -0.28 9.64
C TRP A 175 5.21 -1.60 9.04
N HIS A 176 3.93 -1.70 8.73
CA HIS A 176 3.37 -2.85 8.02
C HIS A 176 3.73 -2.82 6.52
N LYS A 177 3.89 -1.61 5.98
CA LYS A 177 4.15 -1.37 4.56
C LYS A 177 5.65 -1.23 4.26
N CYS A 178 6.44 -2.26 4.57
CA CYS A 178 7.90 -2.23 4.43
C CYS A 178 8.38 -1.92 3.01
N TRP A 179 7.58 -2.21 1.99
CA TRP A 179 7.87 -1.83 0.60
C TRP A 179 7.94 -0.31 0.37
N ASN A 180 7.38 0.47 1.27
CA ASN A 180 7.44 1.94 1.25
C ASN A 180 8.61 2.48 2.07
N PHE A 181 9.44 1.64 2.67
CA PHE A 181 10.59 2.12 3.42
C PHE A 181 11.63 2.68 2.46
N ARG A 182 11.98 3.95 2.71
CA ARG A 182 12.96 4.71 1.93
C ARG A 182 14.37 4.25 2.26
N GLY A 183 14.70 3.11 1.75
CA GLY A 183 16.00 2.49 1.92
C GLY A 183 16.54 1.99 0.60
N SER A 184 17.15 0.84 0.60
CA SER A 184 17.55 0.16 -0.62
C SER A 184 16.36 -0.54 -1.26
N ARG A 185 16.15 -0.31 -2.54
CA ARG A 185 15.15 -1.04 -3.34
C ARG A 185 15.52 -2.50 -3.56
N GLN A 186 16.79 -2.81 -3.46
CA GLN A 186 17.30 -4.18 -3.60
C GLN A 186 16.90 -5.07 -2.42
N ASP A 187 16.69 -4.46 -1.26
CA ASP A 187 16.25 -5.19 -0.07
C ASP A 187 15.47 -4.25 0.87
N PRO A 188 14.23 -3.90 0.53
CA PRO A 188 13.38 -3.05 1.37
C PRO A 188 13.09 -3.69 2.73
N TYR A 189 13.21 -5.01 2.84
CA TYR A 189 13.00 -5.78 4.07
C TYR A 189 14.29 -6.07 4.82
N ASN A 190 15.40 -5.54 4.33
CA ASN A 190 16.66 -5.74 5.01
C ASN A 190 16.64 -4.99 6.35
N VAL A 191 16.65 -5.75 7.41
CA VAL A 191 16.73 -5.26 8.79
C VAL A 191 17.89 -4.27 9.00
N ARG A 192 18.96 -4.36 8.19
CA ARG A 192 20.08 -3.39 8.19
C ARG A 192 19.66 -2.01 7.74
N ASN A 193 18.75 -1.88 6.77
CA ASN A 193 18.23 -0.58 6.36
C ASN A 193 17.37 0.06 7.43
N ILE A 194 16.58 -0.73 8.15
CA ILE A 194 15.82 -0.28 9.33
C ILE A 194 16.81 0.17 10.41
N PHE A 195 17.80 -0.65 10.74
CA PHE A 195 18.85 -0.34 11.69
C PHE A 195 19.60 0.95 11.33
N ARG A 196 19.97 1.12 10.05
CA ARG A 196 20.61 2.35 9.54
C ARG A 196 19.73 3.56 9.79
N THR A 197 18.45 3.51 9.33
CA THR A 197 17.51 4.63 9.45
C THR A 197 17.32 5.04 10.90
N PHE A 198 17.20 4.07 11.80
CA PHE A 198 17.08 4.32 13.23
C PHE A 198 18.37 4.89 13.83
N SER A 199 19.53 4.39 13.39
CA SER A 199 20.83 4.84 13.87
C SER A 199 21.19 6.25 13.38
N THR A 200 20.87 6.60 12.14
CA THR A 200 21.26 7.90 11.56
C THR A 200 20.16 8.95 11.66
N GLY A 201 18.91 8.54 11.91
CA GLY A 201 17.75 9.40 11.75
C GLY A 201 17.49 9.76 10.29
N VAL A 202 16.51 10.62 10.05
CA VAL A 202 16.11 11.06 8.71
C VAL A 202 16.26 12.58 8.62
N ASN A 203 17.41 13.07 8.15
CA ASN A 203 17.73 14.51 8.10
C ASN A 203 16.64 15.32 7.38
N GLY A 204 16.33 16.48 7.94
CA GLY A 204 15.29 17.36 7.44
C GLY A 204 13.88 16.91 7.82
N THR A 205 13.76 16.01 8.80
CA THR A 205 12.49 15.56 9.34
C THR A 205 12.56 15.42 10.86
N PRO A 206 11.45 15.37 11.58
CA PRO A 206 11.42 15.12 13.03
C PRO A 206 11.97 13.76 13.48
N MET A 207 12.23 12.80 12.57
CA MET A 207 12.78 11.49 12.94
C MET A 207 14.26 11.63 13.37
N PRO A 208 14.58 11.56 14.68
CA PRO A 208 15.93 11.80 15.18
C PRO A 208 16.84 10.58 14.96
N SER A 209 18.15 10.79 15.18
CA SER A 209 19.11 9.71 15.37
C SER A 209 18.98 9.13 16.78
N PHE A 210 19.05 7.82 16.89
CA PHE A 210 19.08 7.11 18.18
C PHE A 210 20.44 6.47 18.47
N ALA A 211 21.48 6.79 17.68
CA ALA A 211 22.80 6.21 17.86
C ALA A 211 23.41 6.50 19.25
N ASP A 212 23.25 7.73 19.73
CA ASP A 212 23.85 8.18 20.99
C ASP A 212 23.03 7.78 22.24
N SER A 213 21.73 7.52 22.05
CA SER A 213 20.79 7.24 23.15
C SER A 213 20.43 5.77 23.30
N THR A 214 20.97 4.89 22.44
CA THR A 214 20.57 3.48 22.35
C THR A 214 21.76 2.61 21.99
N SER A 215 21.96 1.50 22.72
CA SER A 215 23.02 0.53 22.41
C SER A 215 22.84 -0.11 21.02
N VAL A 216 23.90 -0.66 20.47
CA VAL A 216 23.84 -1.38 19.18
C VAL A 216 22.86 -2.55 19.25
N GLU A 217 22.85 -3.30 20.36
CA GLU A 217 21.94 -4.44 20.57
C GLU A 217 20.49 -4.00 20.65
N ASP A 218 20.21 -2.91 21.37
CA ASP A 218 18.84 -2.36 21.48
C ASP A 218 18.33 -1.88 20.12
N ARG A 219 19.20 -1.24 19.34
CA ARG A 219 18.85 -0.82 17.97
C ARG A 219 18.54 -2.03 17.06
N TRP A 220 19.26 -3.15 17.22
CA TRP A 220 18.92 -4.38 16.51
C TRP A 220 17.59 -4.97 16.98
N SER A 221 17.31 -4.95 18.27
CA SER A 221 16.02 -5.40 18.80
C SER A 221 14.86 -4.59 18.24
N ILE A 222 15.00 -3.27 18.17
CA ILE A 222 14.01 -2.39 17.53
C ILE A 222 13.87 -2.71 16.04
N ALA A 223 14.98 -2.88 15.33
CA ALA A 223 14.94 -3.21 13.91
C ALA A 223 14.27 -4.56 13.63
N ASN A 224 14.53 -5.56 14.48
CA ASN A 224 13.88 -6.88 14.41
C ASN A 224 12.37 -6.78 14.67
N PHE A 225 11.97 -6.00 15.68
CA PHE A 225 10.55 -5.75 15.95
C PHE A 225 9.86 -5.08 14.75
N VAL A 226 10.39 -3.97 14.23
CA VAL A 226 9.81 -3.28 13.07
C VAL A 226 9.74 -4.22 11.85
N ASN A 227 10.78 -5.01 11.61
CA ASN A 227 10.77 -5.99 10.51
C ASN A 227 9.73 -7.12 10.73
N SER A 228 9.41 -7.47 11.96
CA SER A 228 8.38 -8.47 12.26
C SER A 228 6.97 -8.01 11.94
N LEU A 229 6.72 -6.70 11.91
CA LEU A 229 5.44 -6.12 11.55
C LEU A 229 5.20 -6.08 10.03
N CYS A 230 6.25 -6.23 9.23
CA CYS A 230 6.13 -6.21 7.78
C CYS A 230 5.10 -7.22 7.27
N GLU A 231 4.15 -6.76 6.48
CA GLU A 231 3.18 -7.61 5.81
C GLU A 231 3.86 -8.66 4.95
N ARG A 232 3.35 -9.90 5.02
CA ARG A 232 3.91 -11.05 4.32
C ARG A 232 2.83 -11.81 3.56
N ASP A 233 3.23 -12.46 2.47
CA ASP A 233 2.36 -13.38 1.74
C ASP A 233 2.16 -14.71 2.50
N ALA A 234 1.38 -15.61 1.90
CA ALA A 234 1.10 -16.92 2.50
C ALA A 234 2.35 -17.80 2.65
N GLU A 235 3.40 -17.55 1.88
CA GLU A 235 4.69 -18.22 1.92
C GLU A 235 5.66 -17.57 2.91
N GLY A 236 5.22 -16.52 3.63
CA GLY A 236 6.03 -15.78 4.60
C GLY A 236 7.03 -14.81 3.97
N LYS A 237 6.96 -14.60 2.66
CA LYS A 237 7.75 -13.58 1.98
C LYS A 237 7.13 -12.22 2.21
N PRO A 238 7.95 -11.20 2.43
CA PRO A 238 7.45 -9.85 2.53
C PRO A 238 6.64 -9.45 1.29
N LEU A 239 5.50 -8.81 1.51
CA LEU A 239 4.78 -8.14 0.43
C LEU A 239 5.60 -6.93 0.02
N GLY A 240 5.91 -6.84 -1.22
CA GLY A 240 6.64 -5.72 -1.74
C GLY A 240 6.92 -5.91 -3.19
N ILE A 241 6.85 -4.81 -3.85
CA ILE A 241 7.06 -4.74 -5.27
C ILE A 241 8.48 -4.28 -5.46
N ASP A 242 9.37 -5.17 -5.85
CA ASP A 242 10.48 -4.75 -6.69
C ASP A 242 9.99 -4.78 -8.15
N PRO A 243 9.67 -3.61 -8.73
CA PRO A 243 9.20 -3.56 -10.10
C PRO A 243 10.27 -3.99 -11.12
N LEU A 244 11.51 -4.22 -10.68
CA LEU A 244 12.62 -4.60 -11.54
C LEU A 244 12.95 -6.10 -11.46
N THR A 245 12.74 -6.75 -10.34
CA THR A 245 13.19 -8.14 -10.13
C THR A 245 12.09 -9.13 -9.84
N ASP A 246 11.06 -8.72 -9.09
CA ASP A 246 9.91 -9.57 -8.78
C ASP A 246 8.63 -8.86 -9.22
N LYS A 247 8.09 -9.25 -10.35
CA LYS A 247 6.73 -8.87 -10.73
C LYS A 247 5.82 -9.40 -9.62
N PRO A 248 5.11 -8.52 -8.88
CA PRO A 248 4.18 -9.00 -7.89
C PRO A 248 3.20 -9.92 -8.62
N LYS A 249 2.95 -11.08 -8.09
CA LYS A 249 1.79 -11.86 -8.50
C LYS A 249 0.56 -11.14 -7.94
N ILE A 250 0.22 -9.99 -8.54
CA ILE A 250 -1.06 -9.32 -8.24
C ILE A 250 -2.13 -10.29 -8.69
N ASN A 251 -2.76 -10.92 -7.74
CA ASN A 251 -3.92 -11.75 -8.02
C ASN A 251 -5.14 -10.84 -8.13
N PHE A 252 -5.53 -10.51 -9.35
CA PHE A 252 -6.69 -9.68 -9.63
C PHE A 252 -8.03 -10.35 -9.32
N VAL A 253 -8.01 -11.50 -8.66
CA VAL A 253 -9.22 -12.23 -8.30
C VAL A 253 -9.46 -12.19 -6.80
N VAL A 254 -10.65 -11.74 -6.41
CA VAL A 254 -11.20 -11.79 -5.05
C VAL A 254 -12.15 -13.00 -4.99
N PRO A 255 -11.69 -14.15 -4.51
CA PRO A 255 -12.55 -15.32 -4.40
C PRO A 255 -13.47 -15.18 -3.20
N SER A 256 -14.75 -15.50 -3.39
CA SER A 256 -15.73 -15.66 -2.32
C SER A 256 -15.92 -17.16 -2.06
N ALA A 257 -15.57 -17.62 -0.87
CA ALA A 257 -15.78 -19.01 -0.49
C ALA A 257 -17.23 -19.24 -0.04
N ALA A 258 -17.76 -20.41 -0.36
CA ALA A 258 -19.08 -20.83 0.10
C ALA A 258 -19.05 -21.16 1.60
N VAL A 259 -20.08 -20.70 2.32
CA VAL A 259 -20.32 -21.07 3.71
C VAL A 259 -21.79 -21.46 3.91
N GLU A 260 -22.04 -22.37 4.83
CA GLU A 260 -23.40 -22.76 5.23
C GLU A 260 -23.91 -21.84 6.34
N GLY A 261 -25.17 -21.43 6.26
CA GLY A 261 -25.83 -20.62 7.28
C GLY A 261 -25.48 -19.13 7.22
N GLU A 262 -25.52 -18.49 8.38
CA GLU A 262 -25.25 -17.05 8.49
C GLU A 262 -23.75 -16.75 8.47
N ILE A 263 -23.39 -15.69 7.76
CA ILE A 263 -22.01 -15.19 7.72
C ILE A 263 -21.78 -14.29 8.93
N SER A 264 -20.79 -14.63 9.76
CA SER A 264 -20.46 -13.88 10.98
C SER A 264 -20.00 -12.47 10.65
N ASN A 265 -20.43 -11.50 11.46
CA ASN A 265 -19.95 -10.12 11.44
C ASN A 265 -18.68 -9.90 12.30
N ASP A 266 -18.14 -10.96 12.89
CA ASP A 266 -16.85 -10.92 13.60
C ASP A 266 -15.72 -11.34 12.65
N PRO A 267 -14.77 -10.42 12.30
CA PRO A 267 -13.62 -10.72 11.45
C PRO A 267 -12.70 -11.81 12.02
N GLU A 268 -12.73 -12.00 13.34
CA GLU A 268 -11.92 -13.01 14.04
C GLU A 268 -12.59 -14.40 14.08
N ASN A 269 -13.79 -14.53 13.55
CA ASN A 269 -14.46 -15.82 13.43
C ASN A 269 -13.68 -16.77 12.50
N GLU A 270 -13.67 -18.06 12.82
CA GLU A 270 -12.93 -19.09 12.10
C GLU A 270 -13.26 -19.17 10.60
N MET A 271 -14.48 -18.82 10.18
CA MET A 271 -14.83 -18.78 8.75
C MET A 271 -14.04 -17.71 8.00
N TRP A 272 -13.77 -16.55 8.62
CA TRP A 272 -12.96 -15.49 8.06
C TRP A 272 -11.46 -15.76 8.15
N LYS A 273 -10.98 -16.45 9.20
CA LYS A 273 -9.58 -16.85 9.35
C LYS A 273 -9.13 -17.81 8.26
N LYS A 274 -10.02 -18.74 7.89
CA LYS A 274 -9.78 -19.72 6.81
C LYS A 274 -9.73 -19.08 5.42
N GLN A 275 -10.31 -17.90 5.26
CA GLN A 275 -10.33 -17.19 3.98
C GLN A 275 -9.06 -16.35 3.84
N GLY A 276 -8.30 -16.59 2.77
CA GLY A 276 -7.13 -15.78 2.41
C GLY A 276 -7.54 -14.37 2.02
N ARG A 277 -6.86 -13.37 2.60
CA ARG A 277 -7.04 -11.96 2.20
C ARG A 277 -6.41 -11.69 0.84
N ARG A 278 -6.98 -10.74 0.08
CA ARG A 278 -6.46 -10.26 -1.19
C ARG A 278 -5.99 -8.83 -1.07
N TYR A 279 -4.78 -8.61 -1.50
CA TYR A 279 -4.20 -7.28 -1.65
C TYR A 279 -4.78 -6.61 -2.88
N VAL A 280 -5.27 -5.39 -2.73
CA VAL A 280 -5.78 -4.56 -3.81
C VAL A 280 -5.00 -3.26 -3.80
N ALA A 281 -4.15 -3.07 -4.80
CA ALA A 281 -3.40 -1.83 -4.96
C ALA A 281 -4.33 -0.68 -5.36
N MET A 282 -4.16 0.46 -4.69
CA MET A 282 -4.91 1.69 -4.93
C MET A 282 -3.97 2.78 -5.45
N GLY A 283 -4.46 3.62 -6.34
CA GLY A 283 -3.75 4.78 -6.84
C GLY A 283 -4.65 6.00 -6.85
N GLY A 284 -4.07 7.19 -6.80
CA GLY A 284 -4.86 8.42 -6.91
C GLY A 284 -5.53 8.52 -8.28
N GLN A 285 -6.79 8.92 -8.32
CA GLN A 285 -7.51 9.23 -9.57
C GLN A 285 -6.93 10.52 -10.18
N ILE A 286 -6.25 10.40 -11.32
CA ILE A 286 -5.57 11.51 -12.01
C ILE A 286 -6.11 11.81 -13.42
N THR A 287 -7.09 11.06 -13.89
CA THR A 287 -7.61 11.17 -15.25
C THR A 287 -8.63 12.29 -15.42
N HIS A 288 -9.44 12.54 -14.40
CA HIS A 288 -10.49 13.54 -14.38
C HIS A 288 -10.36 14.51 -13.21
N LYS A 289 -10.89 15.70 -13.35
CA LYS A 289 -10.91 16.74 -12.31
C LYS A 289 -12.05 16.51 -11.31
N PRO A 290 -11.85 16.78 -10.01
CA PRO A 290 -10.57 17.05 -9.35
C PRO A 290 -9.71 15.79 -9.25
N ARG A 291 -8.39 15.94 -9.46
CA ARG A 291 -7.44 14.85 -9.44
C ARG A 291 -6.86 14.61 -8.05
N ASN A 292 -6.62 13.35 -7.71
CA ASN A 292 -5.92 12.98 -6.49
C ASN A 292 -4.45 12.63 -6.80
N PHE A 293 -3.55 13.61 -6.70
CA PHE A 293 -2.12 13.39 -6.90
C PHE A 293 -1.41 12.90 -5.64
N VAL A 294 -2.00 13.12 -4.48
CA VAL A 294 -1.44 12.79 -3.17
C VAL A 294 -2.37 11.78 -2.51
N ASN A 295 -2.33 10.57 -3.05
CA ASN A 295 -3.09 9.45 -2.51
C ASN A 295 -2.54 9.03 -1.15
N ARG A 296 -3.42 8.77 -0.18
CA ARG A 296 -3.07 8.30 1.16
C ARG A 296 -3.44 6.84 1.38
N ILE A 297 -4.50 6.39 0.74
CA ILE A 297 -4.92 4.99 0.76
C ILE A 297 -4.31 4.32 -0.47
N ASP A 298 -3.14 3.73 -0.32
CA ASP A 298 -2.35 3.10 -1.38
C ASP A 298 -2.66 1.61 -1.55
N ASP A 299 -3.38 1.01 -0.62
CA ASP A 299 -3.87 -0.37 -0.69
C ASP A 299 -5.09 -0.61 0.20
N ILE A 300 -5.81 -1.68 -0.11
CA ILE A 300 -6.84 -2.26 0.74
C ILE A 300 -6.72 -3.78 0.76
N TRP A 301 -7.18 -4.41 1.82
CA TRP A 301 -7.25 -5.86 1.96
C TRP A 301 -8.68 -6.32 1.92
N VAL A 302 -8.96 -7.35 1.12
CA VAL A 302 -10.33 -7.83 0.90
C VAL A 302 -10.39 -9.34 1.15
N LYS A 303 -11.39 -9.77 1.94
CA LYS A 303 -11.88 -11.14 2.02
C LYS A 303 -13.34 -11.17 1.58
N SER A 304 -13.79 -12.30 1.04
CA SER A 304 -15.19 -12.45 0.68
C SER A 304 -15.69 -13.86 0.95
N LEU A 305 -16.90 -13.92 1.49
CA LEU A 305 -17.66 -15.15 1.73
C LEU A 305 -19.06 -15.01 1.13
N TYR A 306 -19.68 -16.12 0.76
CA TYR A 306 -21.05 -16.12 0.32
C TYR A 306 -21.82 -17.32 0.85
N ASN A 307 -23.14 -17.16 0.98
CA ASN A 307 -24.08 -18.23 1.26
C ASN A 307 -25.16 -18.28 0.17
N GLU A 308 -26.24 -19.00 0.38
CA GLU A 308 -27.33 -19.14 -0.60
C GLU A 308 -28.01 -17.81 -0.97
N LYS A 309 -27.93 -16.79 -0.10
CA LYS A 309 -28.67 -15.52 -0.23
C LYS A 309 -27.76 -14.34 -0.54
N ASN A 310 -26.63 -14.26 0.15
CA ASN A 310 -25.80 -13.05 0.20
C ASN A 310 -24.32 -13.34 -0.10
N VAL A 311 -23.64 -12.33 -0.61
CA VAL A 311 -22.18 -12.21 -0.59
C VAL A 311 -21.79 -11.11 0.39
N VAL A 312 -20.75 -11.38 1.19
CA VAL A 312 -20.21 -10.44 2.18
C VAL A 312 -18.76 -10.15 1.83
N TYR A 313 -18.43 -8.87 1.83
CA TYR A 313 -17.07 -8.38 1.68
C TYR A 313 -16.59 -7.83 3.03
N LEU A 314 -15.46 -8.33 3.51
CA LEU A 314 -14.68 -7.77 4.61
C LEU A 314 -13.53 -6.99 3.99
N ILE A 315 -13.51 -5.68 4.21
CA ILE A 315 -12.54 -4.74 3.64
C ILE A 315 -11.79 -4.07 4.79
N GLN A 316 -10.46 -4.05 4.71
CA GLN A 316 -9.59 -3.42 5.69
C GLN A 316 -8.57 -2.53 4.98
N TRP A 317 -8.31 -1.36 5.51
CA TRP A 317 -7.24 -0.47 5.03
C TRP A 317 -6.67 0.36 6.17
N ASP A 318 -5.41 0.73 6.01
CA ASP A 318 -4.74 1.59 6.97
C ASP A 318 -5.11 3.04 6.70
N ASP A 319 -5.61 3.70 7.73
CA ASP A 319 -5.98 5.09 7.75
C ASP A 319 -5.62 5.70 9.11
N ARG A 320 -4.79 6.73 9.09
CA ARG A 320 -4.23 7.32 10.32
C ARG A 320 -5.24 8.06 11.15
N THR A 321 -6.32 8.48 10.52
CA THR A 321 -7.35 9.32 11.15
C THR A 321 -8.71 8.69 10.95
N LYS A 322 -9.56 8.79 11.96
CA LYS A 322 -10.98 8.54 11.81
C LYS A 322 -11.64 9.85 11.42
N SER A 323 -11.92 10.02 10.14
CA SER A 323 -12.51 11.25 9.64
C SER A 323 -14.01 11.10 9.46
N VAL A 324 -14.78 11.89 10.21
CA VAL A 324 -16.23 11.96 10.10
C VAL A 324 -16.60 13.44 9.93
N ALA A 325 -17.20 13.76 8.78
CA ALA A 325 -17.64 15.12 8.49
C ALA A 325 -18.96 15.46 9.16
N GLU A 326 -19.20 16.74 9.38
CA GLU A 326 -20.53 17.24 9.70
C GLU A 326 -21.41 17.27 8.44
N GLY A 327 -22.43 16.42 8.40
CA GLY A 327 -23.38 16.33 7.31
C GLY A 327 -22.96 15.40 6.16
N LYS A 328 -23.94 14.98 5.36
CA LYS A 328 -23.71 14.13 4.19
C LYS A 328 -23.09 14.94 3.05
N LEU A 329 -21.97 14.49 2.53
CA LEU A 329 -21.38 15.07 1.34
C LEU A 329 -22.06 14.52 0.09
N PRO A 330 -22.33 15.38 -0.92
CA PRO A 330 -22.88 14.91 -2.17
C PRO A 330 -21.89 13.99 -2.88
N TRP A 331 -22.36 12.83 -3.30
CA TRP A 331 -21.56 11.93 -4.14
C TRP A 331 -21.46 12.41 -5.58
N ALA A 332 -22.43 13.17 -6.03
CA ALA A 332 -22.52 13.58 -7.43
C ALA A 332 -21.27 14.32 -7.92
N PRO A 333 -20.68 13.89 -9.02
CA PRO A 333 -19.45 14.47 -9.56
C PRO A 333 -19.58 15.95 -9.93
N THR A 334 -20.76 16.35 -10.37
CA THR A 334 -21.06 17.70 -10.83
C THR A 334 -21.15 18.74 -9.71
N GLN A 335 -21.30 18.28 -8.46
CA GLN A 335 -21.44 19.16 -7.30
C GLN A 335 -20.10 19.41 -6.57
N VAL A 336 -19.03 18.76 -7.02
CA VAL A 336 -17.72 18.91 -6.41
C VAL A 336 -17.06 20.19 -6.91
N ASN A 337 -17.12 21.25 -6.10
CA ASN A 337 -16.35 22.46 -6.35
C ASN A 337 -14.90 22.23 -5.90
N VAL A 338 -13.96 22.26 -6.87
CA VAL A 338 -12.52 22.07 -6.62
C VAL A 338 -11.98 23.06 -5.60
N GLU A 339 -12.53 24.27 -5.54
CA GLU A 339 -12.13 25.29 -4.57
C GLU A 339 -12.44 24.88 -3.13
N ASN A 340 -13.50 24.11 -2.91
CA ASN A 340 -13.87 23.61 -1.57
C ASN A 340 -12.92 22.54 -1.04
N PHE A 341 -12.06 21.96 -1.87
CA PHE A 341 -11.07 20.97 -1.45
C PHE A 341 -9.72 21.60 -1.05
N GLY A 342 -9.56 22.90 -1.10
CA GLY A 342 -8.30 23.57 -0.81
C GLY A 342 -7.15 23.22 -1.76
N VAL A 343 -7.42 22.43 -2.81
CA VAL A 343 -6.46 22.08 -3.85
C VAL A 343 -6.75 22.90 -5.08
N LYS A 344 -6.01 23.97 -5.26
CA LYS A 344 -6.01 24.65 -6.55
C LYS A 344 -5.34 23.73 -7.57
N GLU A 345 -5.97 23.53 -8.74
CA GLU A 345 -5.41 22.69 -9.79
C GLU A 345 -4.08 23.22 -10.38
N GLN A 346 -3.86 24.51 -10.26
CA GLN A 346 -2.56 25.09 -10.57
C GLN A 346 -1.70 24.93 -9.31
N ALA A 347 -0.62 24.18 -9.45
CA ALA A 347 0.36 24.01 -8.39
C ALA A 347 0.79 25.39 -7.90
N PRO A 348 0.53 25.75 -6.64
CA PRO A 348 0.99 27.01 -6.09
C PRO A 348 2.51 26.98 -5.99
N LYS A 349 3.13 28.13 -6.13
CA LYS A 349 4.57 28.27 -5.95
C LYS A 349 4.94 27.86 -4.54
N THR A 350 6.10 27.25 -4.41
CA THR A 350 6.64 26.80 -3.13
C THR A 350 6.70 27.97 -2.14
N GLY A 351 6.08 27.83 -0.98
CA GLY A 351 6.07 28.84 0.08
C GLY A 351 4.92 29.87 0.01
N GLU A 352 4.09 29.84 -1.01
CA GLU A 352 2.90 30.73 -1.09
C GLU A 352 1.71 30.13 -0.33
N GLU A 353 0.83 31.02 0.15
CA GLU A 353 -0.48 30.66 0.67
C GLU A 353 -1.25 29.90 -0.41
N GLY A 354 -1.62 28.65 -0.15
CA GLY A 354 -2.22 27.74 -1.14
C GLY A 354 -1.28 26.66 -1.70
N SER A 355 -0.02 26.55 -1.23
CA SER A 355 0.84 25.40 -1.50
C SER A 355 0.22 24.10 -0.99
N ILE A 356 0.69 22.92 -1.46
CA ILE A 356 0.23 21.63 -0.90
C ILE A 356 0.37 21.63 0.63
N ALA A 357 1.44 22.23 1.17
CA ALA A 357 1.63 22.35 2.61
C ALA A 357 0.55 23.24 3.26
N ALA A 358 0.20 24.37 2.67
CA ALA A 358 -0.86 25.25 3.16
C ALA A 358 -2.25 24.59 2.99
N ALA A 359 -2.46 23.96 1.85
CA ALA A 359 -3.67 23.20 1.59
C ALA A 359 -3.87 22.08 2.61
N GLN A 360 -2.82 21.30 2.91
CA GLN A 360 -2.89 20.22 3.91
C GLN A 360 -3.18 20.69 5.34
N ASN A 361 -2.98 21.97 5.64
CA ASN A 361 -3.31 22.53 6.96
C ASN A 361 -4.73 23.11 7.04
N ASN A 362 -5.37 23.34 5.90
CA ASN A 362 -6.66 24.05 5.79
C ASN A 362 -7.75 23.19 5.13
N TYR A 363 -7.58 21.87 5.04
CA TYR A 363 -8.61 21.01 4.47
C TYR A 363 -9.86 20.99 5.32
N ALA A 364 -11.01 21.12 4.67
CA ALA A 364 -12.23 20.61 5.25
C ALA A 364 -12.10 19.11 5.44
N VAL A 365 -12.43 18.61 6.61
CA VAL A 365 -12.50 17.18 6.90
C VAL A 365 -13.78 16.65 6.28
N TYR A 366 -13.64 15.61 5.45
CA TYR A 366 -14.75 14.87 4.87
C TYR A 366 -14.85 13.50 5.53
N ASN A 367 -15.84 12.71 5.17
CA ASN A 367 -15.94 11.33 5.64
C ASN A 367 -14.86 10.46 4.98
N ASP A 368 -14.24 9.60 5.77
CA ASP A 368 -13.57 8.43 5.21
C ASP A 368 -14.62 7.56 4.52
N GLY A 369 -14.22 6.86 3.47
CA GLY A 369 -15.17 6.06 2.72
C GLY A 369 -14.53 4.99 1.86
N ILE A 370 -15.33 3.98 1.57
CA ILE A 370 -15.00 2.92 0.62
C ILE A 370 -16.22 2.67 -0.28
N ALA A 371 -15.98 2.49 -1.56
CA ALA A 371 -17.00 2.03 -2.48
C ALA A 371 -16.47 0.96 -3.41
N PHE A 372 -17.36 0.18 -3.96
CA PHE A 372 -17.04 -0.76 -5.02
C PHE A 372 -18.12 -0.78 -6.07
N GLN A 373 -17.67 -0.95 -7.30
CA GLN A 373 -18.47 -0.92 -8.51
C GLN A 373 -18.47 -2.28 -9.18
N PHE A 374 -19.65 -2.70 -9.63
CA PHE A 374 -19.84 -3.83 -10.53
C PHE A 374 -20.59 -3.39 -11.79
N PRO A 375 -20.44 -4.05 -12.95
CA PRO A 375 -21.30 -3.81 -14.10
C PRO A 375 -22.68 -4.48 -13.88
N ILE A 376 -23.77 -3.76 -14.16
CA ILE A 376 -25.14 -4.31 -14.00
C ILE A 376 -25.35 -5.48 -14.96
N LYS A 377 -25.11 -5.28 -16.25
CA LYS A 377 -25.32 -6.29 -17.32
C LYS A 377 -23.99 -6.86 -17.83
N TRP A 378 -23.16 -7.37 -16.93
CA TRP A 378 -21.83 -7.86 -17.29
C TRP A 378 -21.84 -9.06 -18.25
N GLN A 379 -22.92 -9.86 -18.25
CA GLN A 379 -23.11 -10.98 -19.17
C GLN A 379 -23.30 -10.55 -20.63
N GLU A 380 -23.77 -9.33 -20.85
CA GLU A 380 -24.01 -8.76 -22.17
C GLU A 380 -22.79 -8.03 -22.75
N ILE A 381 -21.73 -7.88 -21.96
CA ILE A 381 -20.51 -7.20 -22.38
C ILE A 381 -19.71 -8.17 -23.27
N PRO A 382 -19.57 -7.87 -24.58
CA PRO A 382 -18.82 -8.76 -25.47
C PRO A 382 -17.32 -8.77 -25.09
N ALA A 383 -16.72 -9.96 -25.06
CA ALA A 383 -15.28 -10.06 -24.92
C ALA A 383 -14.59 -9.51 -26.18
N PRO A 384 -13.49 -8.76 -26.09
CA PRO A 384 -12.68 -8.47 -24.89
C PRO A 384 -13.05 -7.17 -24.16
N PHE A 385 -14.24 -6.62 -24.40
CA PHE A 385 -14.64 -5.34 -23.81
C PHE A 385 -14.84 -5.46 -22.30
N LYS A 386 -14.45 -4.41 -21.58
CA LYS A 386 -14.69 -4.23 -20.16
C LYS A 386 -15.68 -3.07 -19.96
N PRO A 387 -16.49 -3.09 -18.91
CA PRO A 387 -17.30 -1.93 -18.55
C PRO A 387 -16.39 -0.73 -18.31
N ARG A 388 -16.92 0.49 -18.48
CA ARG A 388 -16.12 1.67 -18.17
C ARG A 388 -15.69 1.68 -16.71
N TYR A 389 -14.43 2.00 -16.54
CA TYR A 389 -13.68 1.93 -15.31
C TYR A 389 -14.23 2.86 -14.22
N LEU A 390 -14.66 4.06 -14.61
CA LEU A 390 -15.19 5.05 -13.68
C LEU A 390 -16.69 5.17 -13.90
N TRP A 391 -17.45 4.53 -13.00
CA TRP A 391 -18.89 4.67 -12.85
C TRP A 391 -19.73 4.31 -14.09
N GLY A 392 -19.24 3.36 -14.88
CA GLY A 392 -19.96 2.86 -16.03
C GLY A 392 -20.05 3.82 -17.22
N ASP A 393 -21.00 3.60 -18.08
CA ASP A 393 -21.39 4.48 -19.17
C ASP A 393 -22.90 4.30 -19.48
N ALA A 394 -23.42 5.10 -20.41
CA ALA A 394 -24.84 5.09 -20.76
C ALA A 394 -25.34 3.73 -21.30
N LYS A 395 -24.44 2.89 -21.84
CA LYS A 395 -24.77 1.57 -22.36
C LYS A 395 -24.56 0.46 -21.32
N PHE A 396 -23.51 0.59 -20.52
CA PHE A 396 -23.12 -0.39 -19.50
C PHE A 396 -23.06 0.33 -18.15
N ASN A 397 -24.19 0.37 -17.49
CA ASN A 397 -24.36 1.01 -16.20
C ASN A 397 -23.60 0.26 -15.12
N ALA A 398 -23.19 0.99 -14.09
CA ALA A 398 -22.52 0.47 -12.92
C ALA A 398 -23.47 0.39 -11.72
N ASP A 399 -23.35 -0.71 -10.99
CA ASP A 399 -23.94 -0.93 -9.67
C ASP A 399 -22.88 -0.58 -8.63
N ILE A 400 -23.12 0.49 -7.85
CA ILE A 400 -22.15 1.07 -6.91
C ILE A 400 -22.70 0.99 -5.50
N LEU A 401 -21.93 0.39 -4.60
CA LEU A 401 -22.18 0.45 -3.16
C LEU A 401 -21.12 1.32 -2.51
N LYS A 402 -21.53 2.32 -1.73
CA LYS A 402 -20.66 3.24 -1.00
C LYS A 402 -21.00 3.26 0.48
N TRP A 403 -20.00 3.00 1.28
CA TRP A 403 -20.02 3.23 2.71
C TRP A 403 -19.22 4.50 3.06
N GLU A 404 -19.67 5.23 4.07
CA GLU A 404 -18.98 6.40 4.63
C GLU A 404 -18.88 6.28 6.16
N ALA A 405 -17.89 6.95 6.74
CA ALA A 405 -17.57 6.86 8.17
C ALA A 405 -18.65 7.40 9.12
N ASP A 406 -19.64 8.13 8.59
CA ASP A 406 -20.86 8.52 9.34
C ASP A 406 -21.82 7.34 9.56
N GLY A 407 -21.47 6.14 9.04
CA GLY A 407 -22.28 4.93 9.13
C GLY A 407 -23.24 4.73 7.97
N SER A 408 -23.32 5.66 7.02
CA SER A 408 -24.18 5.51 5.86
C SER A 408 -23.66 4.45 4.90
N LEU A 409 -24.57 3.64 4.38
CA LEU A 409 -24.32 2.70 3.28
C LEU A 409 -25.36 2.97 2.20
N ARG A 410 -24.92 3.43 1.04
CA ARG A 410 -25.81 3.86 -0.04
C ARG A 410 -25.54 3.08 -1.31
N SER A 411 -26.58 2.92 -2.12
CA SER A 411 -26.54 2.27 -3.42
C SER A 411 -26.83 3.25 -4.55
N PHE A 412 -26.03 3.16 -5.62
CA PHE A 412 -26.16 4.07 -6.76
C PHE A 412 -26.09 3.32 -8.09
N LYS A 413 -26.78 3.86 -9.09
CA LYS A 413 -26.64 3.49 -10.49
C LYS A 413 -25.78 4.52 -11.21
N GLY A 414 -24.60 4.11 -11.63
CA GLY A 414 -23.66 4.95 -12.37
C GLY A 414 -23.84 4.77 -13.88
N THR A 415 -24.00 5.89 -14.60
CA THR A 415 -24.17 5.92 -16.05
C THR A 415 -23.01 6.64 -16.76
N GLY A 416 -21.96 6.98 -16.04
CA GLY A 416 -20.75 7.62 -16.51
C GLY A 416 -20.24 8.72 -15.60
N TRP A 417 -19.00 9.12 -15.86
CA TRP A 417 -18.29 10.09 -15.02
C TRP A 417 -18.94 11.48 -14.94
N ASP A 418 -19.54 11.93 -16.00
CA ASP A 418 -20.12 13.27 -16.11
C ASP A 418 -21.64 13.30 -15.87
N GLN A 419 -22.21 12.19 -15.46
CA GLN A 419 -23.63 12.06 -15.17
C GLN A 419 -23.88 12.09 -13.66
N ASP A 420 -25.08 12.52 -13.28
CA ASP A 420 -25.54 12.39 -11.90
C ASP A 420 -25.84 10.92 -11.58
N PHE A 421 -25.59 10.53 -10.35
CA PHE A 421 -25.92 9.20 -9.88
C PHE A 421 -27.39 9.11 -9.48
N GLU A 422 -28.00 8.04 -9.87
CA GLU A 422 -29.31 7.66 -9.38
C GLU A 422 -29.13 6.90 -8.06
N GLU A 423 -29.54 7.50 -6.95
CA GLU A 423 -29.60 6.84 -5.64
C GLU A 423 -30.78 5.85 -5.64
N ARG A 424 -30.55 4.64 -5.10
CA ARG A 424 -31.51 3.54 -5.17
C ARG A 424 -31.93 3.13 -3.76
N ASP A 425 -32.89 3.87 -3.21
CA ASP A 425 -33.38 3.69 -1.84
C ASP A 425 -33.97 2.29 -1.59
N ASP A 426 -34.64 1.71 -2.59
CA ASP A 426 -35.24 0.38 -2.53
C ASP A 426 -34.21 -0.76 -2.39
N PHE A 427 -32.97 -0.54 -2.84
CA PHE A 427 -31.90 -1.52 -2.68
C PHE A 427 -31.12 -1.32 -1.38
N GLU A 428 -31.16 -0.15 -0.79
CA GLU A 428 -30.52 0.11 0.51
C GLU A 428 -31.09 -0.78 1.62
N GLU A 429 -32.37 -1.12 1.56
CA GLU A 429 -32.98 -2.06 2.51
C GLU A 429 -32.44 -3.49 2.39
N LYS A 430 -31.90 -3.86 1.22
CA LYS A 430 -31.38 -5.21 0.93
C LYS A 430 -29.88 -5.34 1.22
N VAL A 431 -29.12 -4.24 1.19
CA VAL A 431 -27.69 -4.21 1.58
C VAL A 431 -27.56 -3.89 3.05
N LYS A 432 -26.59 -4.52 3.71
CA LYS A 432 -26.41 -4.36 5.16
C LYS A 432 -24.97 -4.04 5.50
N LEU A 433 -24.79 -3.03 6.29
CA LEU A 433 -23.55 -2.78 6.99
C LEU A 433 -23.49 -3.74 8.20
N LEU A 434 -22.62 -4.73 8.15
CA LEU A 434 -22.49 -5.72 9.23
C LEU A 434 -21.50 -5.25 10.30
N LYS A 435 -20.45 -4.50 9.89
CA LYS A 435 -19.44 -3.93 10.78
C LYS A 435 -18.85 -2.68 10.14
N SER A 436 -18.54 -1.71 11.01
CA SER A 436 -17.78 -0.52 10.70
C SER A 436 -16.99 -0.13 11.94
N GLU A 437 -15.68 -0.30 11.90
CA GLU A 437 -14.82 -0.02 13.03
C GLU A 437 -13.50 0.58 12.57
N TRP A 438 -13.13 1.72 13.15
CA TRP A 438 -11.77 2.23 13.08
C TRP A 438 -11.05 1.96 14.39
N LYS A 439 -9.92 1.32 14.32
CA LYS A 439 -9.12 0.97 15.49
C LYS A 439 -7.64 0.97 15.14
N ASN A 440 -6.85 1.68 15.95
CA ASN A 440 -5.38 1.70 15.85
C ASN A 440 -4.88 1.96 14.42
N GLY A 441 -5.43 2.98 13.75
CA GLY A 441 -5.00 3.38 12.42
C GLY A 441 -5.52 2.49 11.28
N GLN A 442 -6.53 1.67 11.52
CA GLN A 442 -7.10 0.80 10.50
C GLN A 442 -8.63 0.82 10.52
N TRP A 443 -9.23 0.93 9.36
CA TRP A 443 -10.64 0.66 9.14
C TRP A 443 -10.90 -0.83 8.87
N THR A 444 -12.00 -1.33 9.43
CA THR A 444 -12.57 -2.64 9.13
C THR A 444 -14.05 -2.45 8.81
N VAL A 445 -14.42 -2.71 7.57
CA VAL A 445 -15.80 -2.55 7.08
C VAL A 445 -16.29 -3.86 6.49
N MET A 446 -17.50 -4.28 6.89
CA MET A 446 -18.15 -5.48 6.37
C MET A 446 -19.49 -5.13 5.76
N ILE A 447 -19.64 -5.42 4.48
CA ILE A 447 -20.83 -5.11 3.69
C ILE A 447 -21.40 -6.40 3.13
N SER A 448 -22.68 -6.62 3.38
CA SER A 448 -23.47 -7.73 2.83
C SER A 448 -24.40 -7.21 1.74
N ARG A 449 -24.47 -7.95 0.64
CA ARG A 449 -25.45 -7.69 -0.41
C ARG A 449 -26.07 -9.00 -0.91
N PRO A 450 -27.32 -8.97 -1.43
CA PRO A 450 -27.92 -10.16 -2.02
C PRO A 450 -27.18 -10.61 -3.29
N LEU A 451 -27.17 -11.93 -3.54
CA LEU A 451 -26.61 -12.51 -4.77
C LEU A 451 -27.43 -12.14 -6.01
N LYS A 452 -28.73 -11.99 -5.83
CA LYS A 452 -29.69 -11.67 -6.89
C LYS A 452 -30.72 -10.70 -6.35
N GLY A 453 -31.10 -9.72 -7.15
CA GLY A 453 -32.31 -8.94 -6.90
C GLY A 453 -33.57 -9.79 -7.14
N ASP A 454 -34.74 -9.23 -6.87
CA ASP A 454 -36.01 -9.82 -7.27
C ASP A 454 -36.08 -9.95 -8.80
N LYS A 455 -36.95 -10.81 -9.32
CA LYS A 455 -36.98 -11.07 -10.77
C LYS A 455 -37.21 -9.84 -11.64
N ASP A 456 -37.84 -8.83 -11.07
CA ASP A 456 -38.15 -7.57 -11.77
C ASP A 456 -36.96 -6.58 -11.75
N ASP A 457 -35.90 -6.82 -10.93
CA ASP A 457 -34.75 -5.97 -10.74
C ASP A 457 -33.49 -6.39 -11.55
N TYR A 458 -33.61 -7.36 -12.44
CA TYR A 458 -32.44 -7.91 -13.18
C TYR A 458 -31.72 -6.87 -14.05
N ASP A 459 -32.39 -5.81 -14.42
CA ASP A 459 -31.83 -4.73 -15.23
C ASP A 459 -31.24 -3.57 -14.39
N GLU A 460 -31.42 -3.63 -13.07
CA GLU A 460 -31.02 -2.55 -12.16
C GLU A 460 -29.81 -2.93 -11.27
N TYR A 461 -29.58 -4.24 -11.01
CA TYR A 461 -28.54 -4.68 -10.08
C TYR A 461 -27.68 -5.78 -10.66
N THR A 462 -26.42 -5.80 -10.25
CA THR A 462 -25.48 -6.86 -10.61
C THR A 462 -25.92 -8.19 -10.01
N ARG A 463 -26.06 -9.18 -10.87
CA ARG A 463 -26.34 -10.55 -10.49
C ARG A 463 -25.04 -11.33 -10.30
N PHE A 464 -24.96 -12.05 -9.18
CA PHE A 464 -23.82 -12.89 -8.84
C PHE A 464 -24.15 -14.36 -9.13
N ASP A 465 -23.54 -14.89 -10.18
CA ASP A 465 -23.65 -16.29 -10.54
C ASP A 465 -22.42 -17.08 -10.07
N ILE A 466 -22.64 -18.26 -9.49
CA ILE A 466 -21.56 -19.13 -9.00
C ILE A 466 -20.66 -19.56 -10.16
N GLY A 467 -19.34 -19.49 -9.94
CA GLY A 467 -18.34 -19.88 -10.93
C GLY A 467 -18.09 -18.85 -12.04
N LYS A 468 -18.72 -17.67 -11.97
CA LYS A 468 -18.52 -16.60 -12.95
C LYS A 468 -17.65 -15.49 -12.40
N TYR A 469 -16.73 -14.98 -13.24
CA TYR A 469 -15.89 -13.82 -12.93
C TYR A 469 -16.65 -12.54 -13.21
N ILE A 470 -16.87 -11.74 -12.17
CA ILE A 470 -17.58 -10.46 -12.26
C ILE A 470 -16.56 -9.35 -12.07
N PRO A 471 -16.40 -8.43 -13.04
CA PRO A 471 -15.49 -7.30 -12.89
C PRO A 471 -15.89 -6.40 -11.73
N MET A 472 -14.91 -5.91 -10.98
CA MET A 472 -15.12 -4.95 -9.90
C MET A 472 -14.01 -3.92 -9.82
N VAL A 473 -14.33 -2.74 -9.29
CA VAL A 473 -13.38 -1.66 -9.03
C VAL A 473 -13.64 -1.14 -7.62
N PHE A 474 -12.60 -0.84 -6.90
CA PHE A 474 -12.67 -0.21 -5.58
C PHE A 474 -12.33 1.27 -5.67
N PHE A 475 -13.00 2.06 -4.83
CA PHE A 475 -12.74 3.49 -4.62
C PHE A 475 -12.60 3.73 -3.12
N ALA A 476 -11.68 4.59 -2.71
CA ALA A 476 -11.48 4.93 -1.30
C ALA A 476 -11.21 6.42 -1.12
N TRP A 477 -11.63 6.95 0.02
CA TRP A 477 -11.48 8.35 0.40
C TRP A 477 -10.88 8.44 1.80
N ASP A 478 -9.80 9.21 1.94
CA ASP A 478 -9.27 9.69 3.21
C ASP A 478 -9.79 11.11 3.43
N GLY A 479 -10.79 11.24 4.32
CA GLY A 479 -11.45 12.52 4.58
C GLY A 479 -10.51 13.57 5.15
N HIS A 480 -9.48 13.17 5.92
CA HIS A 480 -8.46 14.07 6.44
C HIS A 480 -7.53 14.61 5.33
N ASN A 481 -7.31 13.84 4.27
CA ASN A 481 -6.59 14.29 3.08
C ASN A 481 -7.45 15.22 2.18
N GLY A 482 -8.67 15.52 2.59
CA GLY A 482 -9.64 16.27 1.79
C GLY A 482 -10.11 15.49 0.56
N ASP A 483 -10.16 14.16 0.65
CA ASP A 483 -10.68 13.31 -0.41
C ASP A 483 -12.21 13.30 -0.31
N ALA A 484 -12.86 13.65 -1.41
CA ALA A 484 -14.30 13.57 -1.56
C ALA A 484 -14.70 13.56 -3.04
N GLY A 485 -15.87 13.03 -3.35
CA GLY A 485 -16.37 12.96 -4.73
C GLY A 485 -15.37 12.30 -5.68
N ARG A 486 -14.95 13.05 -6.70
CA ARG A 486 -13.98 12.56 -7.70
C ARG A 486 -12.52 12.54 -7.24
N LYS A 487 -12.16 13.28 -6.20
CA LYS A 487 -10.85 13.21 -5.56
C LYS A 487 -10.82 11.99 -4.65
N MET A 488 -10.30 10.89 -5.15
CA MET A 488 -10.33 9.60 -4.51
C MET A 488 -9.13 8.73 -4.90
N ALA A 489 -8.91 7.68 -4.14
CA ALA A 489 -8.11 6.53 -4.55
C ALA A 489 -8.97 5.57 -5.39
N VAL A 490 -8.35 4.87 -6.32
CA VAL A 490 -9.02 3.92 -7.22
C VAL A 490 -8.13 2.72 -7.50
N SER A 491 -8.71 1.52 -7.55
CA SER A 491 -8.00 0.30 -7.94
C SER A 491 -7.96 0.10 -9.46
N ALA A 492 -7.14 -0.82 -9.95
CA ALA A 492 -7.35 -1.44 -11.25
C ALA A 492 -8.65 -2.27 -11.27
N PHE A 493 -8.99 -2.85 -12.43
CA PHE A 493 -10.02 -3.88 -12.47
C PHE A 493 -9.56 -5.12 -11.73
N TYR A 494 -10.38 -5.54 -10.77
CA TYR A 494 -10.36 -6.84 -10.14
C TYR A 494 -11.56 -7.65 -10.60
N TYR A 495 -11.60 -8.92 -10.22
CA TYR A 495 -12.72 -9.81 -10.51
C TYR A 495 -13.13 -10.51 -9.24
N THR A 496 -14.40 -10.47 -8.89
CA THR A 496 -14.93 -11.36 -7.86
C THR A 496 -15.45 -12.64 -8.50
N ILE A 497 -15.33 -13.75 -7.78
CA ILE A 497 -15.88 -15.05 -8.19
C ILE A 497 -16.45 -15.77 -6.98
N LEU A 498 -17.71 -16.18 -7.08
CA LEU A 498 -18.29 -17.11 -6.11
C LEU A 498 -17.75 -18.51 -6.43
N GLN A 499 -16.87 -19.02 -5.58
CA GLN A 499 -16.26 -20.33 -5.79
C GLN A 499 -17.31 -21.43 -5.65
N PRO A 500 -17.47 -22.30 -6.65
CA PRO A 500 -18.35 -23.46 -6.48
C PRO A 500 -17.91 -24.26 -5.24
N PRO A 501 -18.86 -24.80 -4.45
CA PRO A 501 -18.51 -25.72 -3.38
C PRO A 501 -17.75 -26.90 -3.96
N ILE A 502 -16.71 -27.33 -3.25
CA ILE A 502 -15.89 -28.47 -3.71
C ILE A 502 -16.77 -29.72 -3.68
N PRO A 503 -17.02 -30.40 -4.83
CA PRO A 503 -17.81 -31.60 -4.86
C PRO A 503 -17.24 -32.66 -3.92
N GLN A 504 -18.09 -33.34 -3.16
CA GLN A 504 -17.64 -34.38 -2.21
C GLN A 504 -16.87 -35.52 -2.89
N GLU A 505 -17.13 -35.75 -4.15
CA GLU A 505 -16.45 -36.74 -4.98
C GLU A 505 -14.94 -36.53 -5.06
N VAL A 506 -14.48 -35.28 -4.97
CA VAL A 506 -13.03 -34.93 -4.95
C VAL A 506 -12.32 -35.55 -3.76
N TYR A 507 -13.03 -35.78 -2.67
CA TYR A 507 -12.46 -36.44 -1.47
C TYR A 507 -12.74 -37.93 -1.45
N ILE A 508 -13.92 -38.37 -1.95
CA ILE A 508 -14.34 -39.75 -1.93
C ILE A 508 -13.50 -40.60 -2.90
N TYR A 509 -13.31 -40.16 -4.14
CA TYR A 509 -12.58 -40.96 -5.13
C TYR A 509 -11.11 -41.23 -4.74
N PRO A 510 -10.32 -40.29 -4.29
CA PRO A 510 -8.95 -40.58 -3.81
C PRO A 510 -8.93 -41.53 -2.61
N ALA A 511 -9.89 -41.39 -1.68
CA ALA A 511 -9.99 -42.28 -0.54
C ALA A 511 -10.33 -43.72 -0.95
N VAL A 512 -11.32 -43.90 -1.86
CA VAL A 512 -11.69 -45.22 -2.41
C VAL A 512 -10.51 -45.84 -3.17
N ILE A 513 -9.82 -45.05 -3.99
CA ILE A 513 -8.62 -45.52 -4.72
C ILE A 513 -7.54 -45.95 -3.74
N ALA A 514 -7.24 -45.14 -2.71
CA ALA A 514 -6.23 -45.46 -1.71
C ALA A 514 -6.56 -46.77 -0.98
N VAL A 515 -7.82 -46.95 -0.57
CA VAL A 515 -8.28 -48.21 0.06
C VAL A 515 -8.15 -49.37 -0.93
N GLY A 516 -8.53 -49.22 -2.19
CA GLY A 516 -8.38 -50.22 -3.24
C GLY A 516 -6.92 -50.66 -3.45
N VAL A 517 -5.99 -49.70 -3.45
CA VAL A 517 -4.54 -49.96 -3.58
C VAL A 517 -4.03 -50.80 -2.37
N VAL A 518 -4.41 -50.40 -1.15
CA VAL A 518 -4.02 -51.12 0.07
C VAL A 518 -4.54 -52.56 0.04
N PHE A 519 -5.80 -52.76 -0.37
CA PHE A 519 -6.37 -54.10 -0.54
C PHE A 519 -5.61 -54.92 -1.59
N LEU A 520 -5.26 -54.30 -2.72
CA LEU A 520 -4.57 -54.99 -3.82
C LEU A 520 -3.14 -55.36 -3.41
N GLU A 521 -2.44 -54.51 -2.68
CA GLU A 521 -1.13 -54.82 -2.12
C GLU A 521 -1.19 -55.92 -1.07
N GLY A 522 -2.14 -55.88 -0.16
CA GLY A 522 -2.38 -56.92 0.83
C GLY A 522 -2.67 -58.25 0.18
N TRP A 523 -3.50 -58.31 -0.87
CA TRP A 523 -3.79 -59.48 -1.63
C TRP A 523 -2.57 -60.02 -2.37
N MET A 524 -1.78 -59.18 -3.01
CA MET A 524 -0.52 -59.58 -3.67
C MET A 524 0.50 -60.16 -2.67
N LEU A 525 0.62 -59.56 -1.49
CA LEU A 525 1.54 -60.01 -0.43
C LEU A 525 1.10 -61.37 0.10
N THR A 526 -0.19 -61.56 0.35
CA THR A 526 -0.73 -62.87 0.81
C THR A 526 -0.60 -63.93 -0.28
N ARG A 527 -0.83 -63.61 -1.54
CA ARG A 527 -0.59 -64.54 -2.67
C ARG A 527 0.90 -64.93 -2.79
N ARG A 528 1.83 -63.96 -2.61
CA ARG A 528 3.27 -64.26 -2.60
C ARG A 528 3.69 -65.13 -1.40
N ALA A 529 3.14 -64.87 -0.23
CA ALA A 529 3.40 -65.65 0.97
C ALA A 529 2.91 -67.12 0.81
N ASN A 530 1.69 -67.30 0.24
CA ASN A 530 1.15 -68.62 -0.01
C ASN A 530 1.92 -69.39 -1.12
N LYS A 531 2.43 -68.69 -2.16
CA LYS A 531 3.32 -69.33 -3.15
C LYS A 531 4.67 -69.74 -2.60
N LYS A 532 5.20 -69.04 -1.59
CA LYS A 532 6.41 -69.49 -0.89
C LYS A 532 6.18 -70.68 0.01
N LYS A 533 5.03 -70.80 0.68
CA LYS A 533 4.67 -71.95 1.50
C LYS A 533 4.42 -73.21 0.68
N GLY A 534 3.90 -73.11 -0.55
CA GLY A 534 3.70 -74.25 -1.45
C GLY A 534 4.94 -74.71 -2.22
N LYS A 535 6.14 -74.11 -2.00
CA LYS A 535 7.44 -74.57 -2.55
C LYS A 535 8.33 -75.21 -1.52
N VAL A 536 7.85 -75.41 -0.30
CA VAL A 536 8.57 -76.02 0.84
C VAL A 536 7.94 -77.39 1.24
N LEU A 537 7.07 -77.94 0.41
CA LEU A 537 6.53 -79.30 0.51
C LEU A 537 7.03 -80.09 -0.72
#